data_28333853d0935fcbf536f8d63d52a318
#
_entry.id   28333853d0935fcbf536f8d63d52a318
#
_cell.length_a   1.000
_cell.length_b   1.000
_cell.length_c   1.000
_cell.angle_alpha   90.00
_cell.angle_beta   90.00
_cell.angle_gamma   90.00
#
_symmetry.space_group_name_H-M   'P 1'
#
loop_
_entity.id
_entity.type
_entity.pdbx_description
1 polymer ?
#
loop_
_entity_poly.entity_id
_entity_poly.type
_entity_poly.pdbx_seq_one_letter_code
_entity_poly.pdbx_strand_id
1 'polypeptide(L)'
;MILSAQHISKKFNDKVVLNDVSLSIEPQEKIALIGVNGTGKSTLLKIIAGVETSSGEIMKGRECKVHYLSQNPVFEKETVWEEIQHQNQKNKYPVEEYELKSILTQLGIKDMQQDISSMSGGQQKRLALAIALMVKCDLLLLDEPTNHLDNDMISWLENKLIRTKSSVLMVTHDRYFLDRVCTKIFELNQGDLYVHKGNYQVYLENKEARVQIEEQNRAAHKSLYKKELDWVRAGVQARGTKSKSRLDRFEELRQIRFKNQEQQLELVAPASRLGKKTIEWHDLAFGYKEDDILFKNFSYTLLRHDRIGIIGENGCGKSTFLKVLAGQLQPLYGNIEYGTTVKIGYFQQGDQDVDLSMRVIDYIEEVASVIEYKKQSITAAQMLERFLFPRSMHYTSLNRLSGGERRRLYLLRVLMATPNVLLLDEPTNDLDIMTLDVLEDYLDDFPGIIITVSHDRYFLDRVCDSVFVMEDHHEFKQYMGGYSDYILNREVTKQNEKKENKEYRKPRKITLSYMEKKELESLPALMERLEEEIALLNDEMMSCTDYEKMNMYSLLRDEKEAELEEKTMRWMELEEKKEG
;
A
#
# COMPACT_ATOMS: atom_id res chain seq x y z
N MET A 1 -11.01 4.11 24.90
CA MET A 1 -10.79 2.70 24.52
C MET A 1 -12.04 2.16 23.84
N ILE A 2 -11.92 1.71 22.60
CA ILE A 2 -13.03 1.12 21.83
C ILE A 2 -13.07 -0.38 22.06
N LEU A 3 -11.89 -1.02 22.04
CA LEU A 3 -11.76 -2.45 22.22
C LEU A 3 -10.46 -2.77 22.95
N SER A 4 -10.52 -3.73 23.86
CA SER A 4 -9.35 -4.36 24.49
C SER A 4 -9.46 -5.86 24.35
N ALA A 5 -8.42 -6.49 23.85
CA ALA A 5 -8.28 -7.93 23.81
C ALA A 5 -7.12 -8.33 24.73
N GLN A 6 -7.34 -9.29 25.64
CA GLN A 6 -6.37 -9.70 26.64
C GLN A 6 -6.16 -11.21 26.60
N HIS A 7 -4.90 -11.61 26.64
CA HIS A 7 -4.48 -13.01 26.74
C HIS A 7 -5.04 -13.91 25.61
N ILE A 8 -5.13 -13.34 24.38
CA ILE A 8 -5.67 -14.08 23.23
C ILE A 8 -4.66 -15.12 22.77
N SER A 9 -5.08 -16.38 22.83
CA SER A 9 -4.29 -17.49 22.30
C SER A 9 -5.14 -18.37 21.39
N LYS A 10 -4.55 -18.84 20.29
CA LYS A 10 -5.21 -19.71 19.32
C LYS A 10 -4.25 -20.75 18.79
N LYS A 11 -4.73 -21.99 18.72
CA LYS A 11 -4.01 -23.11 18.10
C LYS A 11 -4.88 -23.73 17.02
N PHE A 12 -4.28 -24.11 15.92
CA PHE A 12 -4.89 -24.96 14.90
C PHE A 12 -4.11 -26.27 14.84
N ASN A 13 -4.77 -27.36 15.20
CA ASN A 13 -4.13 -28.66 15.41
C ASN A 13 -2.94 -28.48 16.41
N ASP A 14 -1.72 -28.80 16.00
CA ASP A 14 -0.51 -28.68 16.83
C ASP A 14 0.24 -27.35 16.66
N LYS A 15 -0.19 -26.48 15.73
CA LYS A 15 0.48 -25.19 15.45
C LYS A 15 -0.14 -24.09 16.31
N VAL A 16 0.68 -23.50 17.20
CA VAL A 16 0.32 -22.27 17.92
C VAL A 16 0.41 -21.10 16.95
N VAL A 17 -0.72 -20.40 16.74
CA VAL A 17 -0.81 -19.26 15.80
C VAL A 17 -0.77 -17.94 16.56
N LEU A 18 -1.46 -17.86 17.71
CA LEU A 18 -1.41 -16.72 18.63
C LEU A 18 -1.03 -17.23 20.01
N ASN A 19 -0.11 -16.53 20.68
CA ASN A 19 0.41 -16.90 21.98
C ASN A 19 0.34 -15.72 22.94
N ASP A 20 -0.69 -15.69 23.79
CA ASP A 20 -0.87 -14.65 24.81
C ASP A 20 -0.86 -13.20 24.29
N VAL A 21 -1.53 -12.97 23.16
CA VAL A 21 -1.60 -11.67 22.51
C VAL A 21 -2.55 -10.75 23.27
N SER A 22 -2.05 -9.55 23.63
CA SER A 22 -2.87 -8.50 24.25
C SER A 22 -2.74 -7.20 23.48
N LEU A 23 -3.86 -6.54 23.16
CA LEU A 23 -3.90 -5.30 22.41
C LEU A 23 -5.05 -4.39 22.86
N SER A 24 -4.90 -3.09 22.59
CA SER A 24 -5.95 -2.10 22.81
C SER A 24 -6.08 -1.17 21.59
N ILE A 25 -7.32 -0.80 21.29
CA ILE A 25 -7.68 0.11 20.19
C ILE A 25 -8.39 1.31 20.78
N GLU A 26 -7.84 2.50 20.51
CA GLU A 26 -8.40 3.77 20.95
C GLU A 26 -9.27 4.40 19.82
N PRO A 27 -10.14 5.39 20.16
CA PRO A 27 -10.92 6.09 19.15
C PRO A 27 -10.06 6.74 18.07
N GLN A 28 -10.50 6.62 16.81
CA GLN A 28 -9.87 7.23 15.63
C GLN A 28 -8.46 6.74 15.30
N GLU A 29 -7.93 5.73 15.98
CA GLU A 29 -6.65 5.11 15.61
C GLU A 29 -6.75 4.40 14.26
N LYS A 30 -5.70 4.53 13.46
CA LYS A 30 -5.50 3.80 12.21
C LYS A 30 -4.35 2.83 12.43
N ILE A 31 -4.69 1.56 12.58
CA ILE A 31 -3.75 0.53 13.02
C ILE A 31 -3.53 -0.45 11.87
N ALA A 32 -2.28 -0.72 11.54
CA ALA A 32 -1.93 -1.82 10.66
C ALA A 32 -1.51 -3.05 11.47
N LEU A 33 -1.88 -4.22 11.02
CA LEU A 33 -1.41 -5.51 11.52
C LEU A 33 -0.53 -6.15 10.45
N ILE A 34 0.77 -6.25 10.72
CA ILE A 34 1.77 -6.80 9.82
C ILE A 34 2.41 -8.07 10.39
N GLY A 35 3.06 -8.85 9.54
CA GLY A 35 3.77 -10.09 9.91
C GLY A 35 3.82 -11.05 8.73
N VAL A 36 4.62 -12.11 8.85
CA VAL A 36 4.78 -13.15 7.82
C VAL A 36 3.43 -13.83 7.53
N ASN A 37 3.25 -14.33 6.31
CA ASN A 37 2.06 -15.09 5.97
C ASN A 37 1.95 -16.37 6.83
N GLY A 38 0.72 -16.68 7.28
CA GLY A 38 0.47 -17.82 8.17
C GLY A 38 0.78 -17.57 9.66
N THR A 39 1.11 -16.33 10.08
CA THR A 39 1.31 -15.98 11.50
C THR A 39 0.02 -15.70 12.27
N GLY A 40 -1.14 -15.66 11.59
CA GLY A 40 -2.44 -15.49 12.24
C GLY A 40 -3.05 -14.10 12.16
N LYS A 41 -2.60 -13.23 11.25
CA LYS A 41 -3.14 -11.88 11.05
C LYS A 41 -4.66 -11.91 10.82
N SER A 42 -5.12 -12.60 9.78
CA SER A 42 -6.56 -12.74 9.48
C SER A 42 -7.32 -13.48 10.57
N THR A 43 -6.67 -14.42 11.28
CA THR A 43 -7.26 -15.10 12.44
C THR A 43 -7.52 -14.12 13.57
N LEU A 44 -6.58 -13.22 13.86
CA LEU A 44 -6.75 -12.19 14.90
C LEU A 44 -7.89 -11.22 14.51
N LEU A 45 -7.98 -10.79 13.24
CA LEU A 45 -9.12 -9.99 12.76
C LEU A 45 -10.45 -10.71 12.94
N LYS A 46 -10.54 -12.00 12.59
CA LYS A 46 -11.75 -12.83 12.78
C LYS A 46 -12.14 -12.99 14.25
N ILE A 47 -11.17 -13.13 15.14
CA ILE A 47 -11.39 -13.20 16.58
C ILE A 47 -11.95 -11.88 17.11
N ILE A 48 -11.38 -10.74 16.72
CA ILE A 48 -11.85 -9.40 17.11
C ILE A 48 -13.26 -9.13 16.54
N ALA A 49 -13.53 -9.60 15.31
CA ALA A 49 -14.86 -9.53 14.70
C ALA A 49 -15.90 -10.39 15.42
N GLY A 50 -15.46 -11.42 16.16
CA GLY A 50 -16.34 -12.39 16.79
C GLY A 50 -16.77 -13.54 15.87
N VAL A 51 -16.10 -13.71 14.73
CA VAL A 51 -16.35 -14.81 13.76
C VAL A 51 -15.63 -16.08 14.19
N GLU A 52 -14.49 -15.95 14.87
CA GLU A 52 -13.65 -17.06 15.33
C GLU A 52 -13.52 -17.02 16.86
N THR A 53 -13.46 -18.19 17.48
CA THR A 53 -13.29 -18.32 18.93
C THR A 53 -11.81 -18.43 19.32
N SER A 54 -11.45 -17.87 20.47
CA SER A 54 -10.11 -17.96 21.05
C SER A 54 -10.19 -18.16 22.56
N SER A 55 -9.07 -18.48 23.22
CA SER A 55 -8.92 -18.26 24.65
C SER A 55 -8.63 -16.76 24.90
N GLY A 56 -8.83 -16.31 26.13
CA GLY A 56 -8.70 -14.91 26.52
C GLY A 56 -10.01 -14.15 26.45
N GLU A 57 -9.96 -12.85 26.70
CA GLU A 57 -11.14 -12.00 26.81
C GLU A 57 -11.08 -10.82 25.82
N ILE A 58 -12.23 -10.50 25.24
CA ILE A 58 -12.40 -9.32 24.39
C ILE A 58 -13.44 -8.41 25.04
N MET A 59 -12.99 -7.27 25.51
CA MET A 59 -13.84 -6.23 26.07
C MET A 59 -14.11 -5.17 24.99
N LYS A 60 -15.38 -4.99 24.62
CA LYS A 60 -15.85 -3.94 23.70
C LYS A 60 -16.46 -2.80 24.50
N GLY A 61 -16.23 -1.57 24.04
CA GLY A 61 -16.92 -0.40 24.59
C GLY A 61 -18.44 -0.54 24.51
N ARG A 62 -19.19 0.24 25.31
CA ARG A 62 -20.65 0.24 25.24
C ARG A 62 -21.11 0.58 23.81
N GLU A 63 -21.98 -0.26 23.25
CA GLU A 63 -22.55 -0.13 21.90
C GLU A 63 -21.51 -0.10 20.74
N CYS A 64 -20.26 -0.54 20.98
CA CYS A 64 -19.22 -0.57 19.96
C CYS A 64 -19.64 -1.47 18.79
N LYS A 65 -19.79 -0.86 17.60
CA LYS A 65 -20.10 -1.54 16.36
C LYS A 65 -18.81 -1.85 15.61
N VAL A 66 -18.59 -3.13 15.41
CA VAL A 66 -17.45 -3.66 14.65
C VAL A 66 -17.97 -4.13 13.30
N HIS A 67 -17.34 -3.67 12.22
CA HIS A 67 -17.60 -4.19 10.87
C HIS A 67 -16.33 -4.85 10.32
N TYR A 68 -16.48 -6.03 9.72
CA TYR A 68 -15.37 -6.82 9.21
C TYR A 68 -15.51 -7.08 7.72
N LEU A 69 -14.54 -6.60 6.94
CA LEU A 69 -14.35 -6.97 5.53
C LEU A 69 -13.54 -8.27 5.48
N SER A 70 -14.19 -9.35 5.08
CA SER A 70 -13.53 -10.65 4.93
C SER A 70 -12.78 -10.75 3.60
N GLN A 71 -11.73 -11.56 3.57
CA GLN A 71 -10.96 -11.84 2.35
C GLN A 71 -11.80 -12.51 1.26
N ASN A 72 -12.80 -13.34 1.66
CA ASN A 72 -13.76 -13.99 0.78
C ASN A 72 -15.16 -13.48 1.12
N PRO A 73 -15.67 -12.45 0.46
CA PRO A 73 -17.00 -11.91 0.73
C PRO A 73 -18.11 -12.86 0.27
N VAL A 74 -19.20 -12.87 1.03
CA VAL A 74 -20.41 -13.59 0.66
C VAL A 74 -21.53 -12.56 0.51
N PHE A 75 -22.26 -12.63 -0.59
CA PHE A 75 -23.36 -11.72 -0.92
C PHE A 75 -24.70 -12.41 -0.78
N GLU A 76 -25.73 -11.65 -0.36
CA GLU A 76 -27.08 -12.16 -0.10
C GLU A 76 -28.02 -11.92 -1.27
N LYS A 77 -27.70 -11.00 -2.18
CA LYS A 77 -28.52 -10.61 -3.33
C LYS A 77 -27.83 -10.94 -4.65
N GLU A 78 -28.60 -10.96 -5.72
CA GLU A 78 -28.13 -11.35 -7.05
C GLU A 78 -27.43 -10.18 -7.76
N THR A 79 -27.98 -8.96 -7.66
CA THR A 79 -27.41 -7.77 -8.33
C THR A 79 -26.65 -6.87 -7.38
N VAL A 80 -25.68 -6.11 -7.92
CA VAL A 80 -24.86 -5.16 -7.19
C VAL A 80 -25.74 -4.14 -6.44
N TRP A 81 -26.73 -3.58 -7.12
CA TRP A 81 -27.57 -2.53 -6.53
C TRP A 81 -28.48 -3.04 -5.42
N GLU A 82 -29.08 -4.21 -5.60
CA GLU A 82 -29.90 -4.84 -4.57
C GLU A 82 -29.09 -5.18 -3.32
N GLU A 83 -27.88 -5.71 -3.48
CA GLU A 83 -27.00 -6.01 -2.34
C GLU A 83 -26.66 -4.73 -1.56
N ILE A 84 -26.29 -3.67 -2.27
CA ILE A 84 -25.94 -2.39 -1.65
C ILE A 84 -27.13 -1.78 -0.92
N GLN A 85 -28.31 -1.74 -1.54
CA GLN A 85 -29.52 -1.26 -0.89
C GLN A 85 -29.88 -2.09 0.34
N HIS A 86 -29.77 -3.41 0.24
CA HIS A 86 -30.04 -4.32 1.35
C HIS A 86 -29.08 -4.07 2.54
N GLN A 87 -27.79 -3.91 2.27
CA GLN A 87 -26.79 -3.62 3.30
C GLN A 87 -26.99 -2.20 3.88
N ASN A 88 -27.33 -1.23 3.05
CA ASN A 88 -27.60 0.14 3.50
C ASN A 88 -28.84 0.23 4.39
N GLN A 89 -29.88 -0.54 4.11
CA GLN A 89 -31.09 -0.62 4.96
C GLN A 89 -30.81 -1.24 6.34
N LYS A 90 -29.81 -2.15 6.45
CA LYS A 90 -29.37 -2.69 7.74
C LYS A 90 -28.61 -1.66 8.60
N ASN A 91 -28.16 -0.55 8.01
CA ASN A 91 -27.47 0.50 8.73
C ASN A 91 -28.44 1.34 9.57
N LYS A 92 -28.09 1.62 10.83
CA LYS A 92 -28.85 2.55 11.69
C LYS A 92 -28.98 3.95 11.08
N TYR A 93 -28.02 4.36 10.27
CA TYR A 93 -27.96 5.64 9.56
C TYR A 93 -27.65 5.35 8.09
N PRO A 94 -28.69 5.16 7.26
CA PRO A 94 -28.49 4.90 5.84
C PRO A 94 -27.70 6.02 5.18
N VAL A 95 -26.91 5.64 4.20
CA VAL A 95 -26.12 6.58 3.37
C VAL A 95 -26.97 6.99 2.18
N GLU A 96 -26.87 8.24 1.78
CA GLU A 96 -27.61 8.79 0.64
C GLU A 96 -27.22 8.13 -0.68
N GLU A 97 -28.16 7.95 -1.59
CA GLU A 97 -27.96 7.23 -2.85
C GLU A 97 -26.82 7.80 -3.71
N TYR A 98 -26.66 9.11 -3.74
CA TYR A 98 -25.60 9.75 -4.50
C TYR A 98 -24.19 9.39 -3.95
N GLU A 99 -24.05 9.26 -2.62
CA GLU A 99 -22.80 8.86 -1.99
C GLU A 99 -22.49 7.38 -2.27
N LEU A 100 -23.52 6.52 -2.25
CA LEU A 100 -23.39 5.10 -2.63
C LEU A 100 -22.87 4.97 -4.06
N LYS A 101 -23.50 5.66 -5.01
CA LYS A 101 -23.10 5.67 -6.43
C LYS A 101 -21.67 6.22 -6.61
N SER A 102 -21.30 7.26 -5.86
CA SER A 102 -19.96 7.83 -5.89
C SER A 102 -18.90 6.82 -5.44
N ILE A 103 -19.11 6.10 -4.33
CA ILE A 103 -18.18 5.08 -3.84
C ILE A 103 -18.01 3.95 -4.86
N LEU A 104 -19.10 3.48 -5.46
CA LEU A 104 -19.07 2.43 -6.49
C LEU A 104 -18.27 2.87 -7.72
N THR A 105 -18.53 4.08 -8.21
CA THR A 105 -17.83 4.63 -9.36
C THR A 105 -16.33 4.77 -9.10
N GLN A 106 -15.95 5.24 -7.91
CA GLN A 106 -14.54 5.37 -7.51
C GLN A 106 -13.82 4.01 -7.41
N LEU A 107 -14.55 2.95 -7.09
CA LEU A 107 -14.04 1.57 -7.07
C LEU A 107 -14.22 0.85 -8.41
N GLY A 108 -14.54 1.59 -9.50
CA GLY A 108 -14.61 1.07 -10.86
C GLY A 108 -15.80 0.15 -11.13
N ILE A 109 -16.86 0.22 -10.31
CA ILE A 109 -18.10 -0.52 -10.53
C ILE A 109 -19.07 0.42 -11.23
N LYS A 110 -19.15 0.30 -12.57
CA LYS A 110 -19.94 1.20 -13.43
C LYS A 110 -21.37 0.69 -13.64
N ASP A 111 -21.54 -0.62 -13.82
CA ASP A 111 -22.85 -1.25 -14.00
C ASP A 111 -23.41 -1.73 -12.66
N MET A 112 -24.42 -1.02 -12.18
CA MET A 112 -25.06 -1.31 -10.90
C MET A 112 -26.11 -2.42 -10.99
N GLN A 113 -26.54 -2.78 -12.21
CA GLN A 113 -27.50 -3.87 -12.45
C GLN A 113 -26.81 -5.19 -12.78
N GLN A 114 -25.46 -5.21 -12.81
CA GLN A 114 -24.69 -6.41 -13.09
C GLN A 114 -24.94 -7.48 -12.01
N ASP A 115 -25.06 -8.73 -12.47
CA ASP A 115 -25.11 -9.91 -11.59
C ASP A 115 -23.77 -10.13 -10.89
N ILE A 116 -23.80 -10.28 -9.57
CA ILE A 116 -22.59 -10.49 -8.74
C ILE A 116 -21.90 -11.80 -9.12
N SER A 117 -22.67 -12.84 -9.53
CA SER A 117 -22.12 -14.12 -9.98
C SER A 117 -21.30 -14.01 -11.28
N SER A 118 -21.58 -12.99 -12.11
CA SER A 118 -20.85 -12.71 -13.35
C SER A 118 -19.58 -11.88 -13.12
N MET A 119 -19.41 -11.33 -11.92
CA MET A 119 -18.26 -10.49 -11.57
C MET A 119 -17.00 -11.34 -11.35
N SER A 120 -15.86 -10.82 -11.78
CA SER A 120 -14.56 -11.39 -11.42
C SER A 120 -14.33 -11.31 -9.91
N GLY A 121 -13.47 -12.20 -9.36
CA GLY A 121 -13.13 -12.18 -7.93
C GLY A 121 -12.60 -10.81 -7.44
N GLY A 122 -11.85 -10.09 -8.29
CA GLY A 122 -11.40 -8.73 -7.98
C GLY A 122 -12.54 -7.70 -7.92
N GLN A 123 -13.53 -7.81 -8.83
CA GLN A 123 -14.73 -6.95 -8.79
C GLN A 123 -15.58 -7.24 -7.55
N GLN A 124 -15.75 -8.51 -7.18
CA GLN A 124 -16.46 -8.90 -5.96
C GLN A 124 -15.78 -8.35 -4.70
N LYS A 125 -14.45 -8.38 -4.62
CA LYS A 125 -13.71 -7.78 -3.50
C LYS A 125 -13.88 -6.25 -3.45
N ARG A 126 -13.89 -5.56 -4.60
CA ARG A 126 -14.17 -4.12 -4.67
C ARG A 126 -15.59 -3.78 -4.23
N LEU A 127 -16.57 -4.61 -4.58
CA LEU A 127 -17.95 -4.47 -4.10
C LEU A 127 -18.03 -4.63 -2.58
N ALA A 128 -17.38 -5.63 -2.02
CA ALA A 128 -17.33 -5.84 -0.58
C ALA A 128 -16.65 -4.68 0.17
N LEU A 129 -15.58 -4.12 -0.40
CA LEU A 129 -14.92 -2.92 0.12
C LEU A 129 -15.88 -1.71 0.07
N ALA A 130 -16.63 -1.52 -1.03
CA ALA A 130 -17.64 -0.47 -1.11
C ALA A 130 -18.67 -0.60 0.03
N ILE A 131 -19.19 -1.80 0.26
CA ILE A 131 -20.12 -2.08 1.36
C ILE A 131 -19.49 -1.75 2.71
N ALA A 132 -18.25 -2.18 2.96
CA ALA A 132 -17.56 -1.92 4.22
C ALA A 132 -17.36 -0.41 4.51
N LEU A 133 -17.08 0.38 3.47
CA LEU A 133 -16.89 1.83 3.57
C LEU A 133 -18.19 2.63 3.75
N MET A 134 -19.36 2.04 3.42
CA MET A 134 -20.68 2.63 3.62
C MET A 134 -21.20 2.40 5.05
N VAL A 135 -20.76 1.34 5.71
CA VAL A 135 -21.24 1.01 7.06
C VAL A 135 -20.64 1.98 8.08
N LYS A 136 -21.52 2.70 8.81
CA LYS A 136 -21.09 3.54 9.94
C LYS A 136 -20.83 2.65 11.15
N CYS A 137 -19.57 2.45 11.48
CA CYS A 137 -19.09 1.64 12.60
C CYS A 137 -18.04 2.39 13.44
N ASP A 138 -17.83 1.94 14.67
CA ASP A 138 -16.79 2.49 15.54
C ASP A 138 -15.43 1.90 15.25
N LEU A 139 -15.39 0.61 14.85
CA LEU A 139 -14.20 -0.13 14.46
C LEU A 139 -14.44 -0.83 13.13
N LEU A 140 -13.63 -0.48 12.13
CA LEU A 140 -13.59 -1.09 10.82
C LEU A 140 -12.38 -2.04 10.74
N LEU A 141 -12.65 -3.31 10.44
CA LEU A 141 -11.63 -4.35 10.27
C LEU A 141 -11.51 -4.67 8.79
N LEU A 142 -10.31 -4.47 8.22
CA LEU A 142 -10.04 -4.66 6.80
C LEU A 142 -8.95 -5.72 6.60
N ASP A 143 -9.26 -6.76 5.86
CA ASP A 143 -8.29 -7.81 5.50
C ASP A 143 -7.87 -7.67 4.04
N GLU A 144 -6.66 -7.17 3.79
CA GLU A 144 -6.05 -6.87 2.48
C GLU A 144 -6.92 -5.97 1.57
N PRO A 145 -7.29 -4.75 2.03
CA PRO A 145 -8.20 -3.89 1.28
C PRO A 145 -7.59 -3.28 0.01
N THR A 146 -6.27 -3.28 -0.14
CA THR A 146 -5.54 -2.72 -1.29
C THR A 146 -5.40 -3.72 -2.44
N ASN A 147 -5.60 -5.02 -2.19
CA ASN A 147 -5.50 -6.04 -3.23
C ASN A 147 -6.56 -5.86 -4.32
N HIS A 148 -6.14 -6.00 -5.58
CA HIS A 148 -6.97 -5.83 -6.78
C HIS A 148 -7.48 -4.40 -7.04
N LEU A 149 -6.93 -3.39 -6.34
CA LEU A 149 -7.14 -1.97 -6.63
C LEU A 149 -6.01 -1.46 -7.52
N ASP A 150 -6.32 -0.56 -8.42
CA ASP A 150 -5.32 0.22 -9.13
C ASP A 150 -4.86 1.43 -8.30
N ASN A 151 -3.82 2.09 -8.76
CA ASN A 151 -3.18 3.17 -8.00
C ASN A 151 -4.10 4.38 -7.73
N ASP A 152 -5.03 4.69 -8.64
CA ASP A 152 -5.99 5.79 -8.45
C ASP A 152 -7.02 5.41 -7.37
N MET A 153 -7.50 4.16 -7.38
CA MET A 153 -8.40 3.61 -6.34
C MET A 153 -7.70 3.53 -4.96
N ILE A 154 -6.44 3.10 -4.91
CA ILE A 154 -5.65 3.08 -3.67
C ILE A 154 -5.52 4.49 -3.09
N SER A 155 -5.16 5.48 -3.92
CA SER A 155 -5.04 6.88 -3.50
C SER A 155 -6.35 7.46 -2.98
N TRP A 156 -7.47 7.09 -3.60
CA TRP A 156 -8.80 7.47 -3.12
C TRP A 156 -9.13 6.81 -1.78
N LEU A 157 -8.83 5.50 -1.61
CA LEU A 157 -9.05 4.77 -0.37
C LEU A 157 -8.24 5.34 0.79
N GLU A 158 -6.95 5.67 0.56
CA GLU A 158 -6.09 6.35 1.53
C GLU A 158 -6.78 7.61 2.07
N ASN A 159 -7.21 8.50 1.16
CA ASN A 159 -7.88 9.75 1.54
C ASN A 159 -9.21 9.52 2.28
N LYS A 160 -9.98 8.50 1.88
CA LYS A 160 -11.25 8.14 2.55
C LYS A 160 -10.98 7.64 3.97
N LEU A 161 -10.00 6.74 4.18
CA LEU A 161 -9.67 6.20 5.50
C LEU A 161 -9.04 7.23 6.45
N ILE A 162 -8.19 8.12 5.94
CA ILE A 162 -7.63 9.24 6.74
C ILE A 162 -8.76 10.12 7.30
N ARG A 163 -9.76 10.41 6.47
CA ARG A 163 -10.88 11.30 6.86
C ARG A 163 -11.96 10.62 7.69
N THR A 164 -12.01 9.29 7.72
CA THR A 164 -13.03 8.57 8.48
C THR A 164 -12.81 8.74 9.99
N LYS A 165 -13.91 8.92 10.74
CA LYS A 165 -13.88 9.01 12.20
C LYS A 165 -13.82 7.66 12.89
N SER A 166 -14.11 6.58 12.19
CA SER A 166 -14.01 5.21 12.70
C SER A 166 -12.56 4.85 12.97
N SER A 167 -12.31 4.07 14.02
CA SER A 167 -11.01 3.41 14.17
C SER A 167 -10.89 2.31 13.13
N VAL A 168 -9.70 2.10 12.61
CA VAL A 168 -9.43 1.10 11.57
C VAL A 168 -8.34 0.16 12.06
N LEU A 169 -8.57 -1.14 11.97
CA LEU A 169 -7.54 -2.15 12.10
C LEU A 169 -7.47 -2.91 10.76
N MET A 170 -6.34 -2.85 10.09
CA MET A 170 -6.20 -3.42 8.76
C MET A 170 -4.97 -4.31 8.64
N VAL A 171 -5.08 -5.34 7.82
CA VAL A 171 -3.96 -6.11 7.30
C VAL A 171 -3.70 -5.62 5.89
N THR A 172 -2.49 -5.17 5.60
CA THR A 172 -2.06 -4.83 4.23
C THR A 172 -0.55 -4.96 4.11
N HIS A 173 -0.08 -5.19 2.91
CA HIS A 173 1.34 -5.27 2.56
C HIS A 173 1.80 -4.06 1.72
N ASP A 174 0.91 -3.12 1.42
CA ASP A 174 1.23 -1.87 0.72
C ASP A 174 1.93 -0.89 1.68
N ARG A 175 3.24 -0.72 1.50
CA ARG A 175 4.11 0.08 2.39
C ARG A 175 3.80 1.57 2.32
N TYR A 176 3.47 2.10 1.13
CA TYR A 176 3.05 3.50 0.98
C TYR A 176 1.73 3.77 1.69
N PHE A 177 0.80 2.83 1.57
CA PHE A 177 -0.47 2.91 2.27
C PHE A 177 -0.27 2.90 3.79
N LEU A 178 0.60 2.02 4.30
CA LEU A 178 0.97 1.96 5.71
C LEU A 178 1.56 3.27 6.21
N ASP A 179 2.46 3.87 5.42
CA ASP A 179 3.14 5.11 5.81
C ASP A 179 2.21 6.31 5.86
N ARG A 180 1.24 6.39 4.93
CA ARG A 180 0.30 7.53 4.83
C ARG A 180 -0.90 7.45 5.75
N VAL A 181 -1.42 6.25 6.00
CA VAL A 181 -2.70 6.06 6.70
C VAL A 181 -2.50 5.69 8.17
N CYS A 182 -1.45 4.91 8.50
CA CYS A 182 -1.33 4.33 9.83
C CYS A 182 -0.69 5.27 10.85
N THR A 183 -1.25 5.26 12.05
CA THR A 183 -0.73 5.96 13.24
C THR A 183 -0.07 5.01 14.23
N LYS A 184 -0.32 3.71 14.08
CA LYS A 184 0.19 2.64 14.92
C LYS A 184 0.33 1.36 14.10
N ILE A 185 1.36 0.58 14.37
CA ILE A 185 1.60 -0.71 13.72
C ILE A 185 1.69 -1.80 14.79
N PHE A 186 0.95 -2.88 14.58
CA PHE A 186 1.05 -4.13 15.32
C PHE A 186 1.82 -5.13 14.47
N GLU A 187 2.96 -5.59 14.96
CA GLU A 187 3.75 -6.66 14.32
C GLU A 187 3.47 -7.98 15.02
N LEU A 188 2.96 -8.94 14.26
CA LEU A 188 2.75 -10.31 14.73
C LEU A 188 3.91 -11.19 14.27
N ASN A 189 4.76 -11.59 15.21
CA ASN A 189 5.93 -12.42 14.93
C ASN A 189 5.98 -13.63 15.87
N GLN A 190 5.96 -14.85 15.28
CA GLN A 190 6.03 -16.12 16.01
C GLN A 190 5.02 -16.24 17.17
N GLY A 191 3.82 -15.69 16.99
CA GLY A 191 2.73 -15.70 17.97
C GLY A 191 2.76 -14.55 18.98
N ASP A 192 3.82 -13.75 19.06
CA ASP A 192 3.91 -12.58 19.92
C ASP A 192 3.51 -11.30 19.15
N LEU A 193 2.97 -10.31 19.87
CA LEU A 193 2.58 -9.03 19.32
C LEU A 193 3.52 -7.92 19.79
N TYR A 194 4.10 -7.19 18.86
CA TYR A 194 4.90 -5.99 19.12
C TYR A 194 4.13 -4.74 18.68
N VAL A 195 4.16 -3.70 19.49
CA VAL A 195 3.42 -2.46 19.24
C VAL A 195 4.39 -1.33 18.90
N HIS A 196 4.23 -0.76 17.71
CA HIS A 196 5.02 0.37 17.24
C HIS A 196 4.09 1.58 17.07
N LYS A 197 4.39 2.69 17.76
CA LYS A 197 3.66 3.95 17.63
C LYS A 197 4.31 4.79 16.54
N GLY A 198 3.60 5.06 15.47
CA GLY A 198 4.07 5.80 14.31
C GLY A 198 3.69 5.13 12.99
N ASN A 199 4.24 5.62 11.91
CA ASN A 199 4.07 5.13 10.55
C ASN A 199 5.01 3.96 10.23
N TYR A 200 5.04 3.55 8.96
CA TYR A 200 5.87 2.42 8.52
C TYR A 200 7.37 2.69 8.67
N GLN A 201 7.83 3.91 8.44
CA GLN A 201 9.25 4.27 8.61
C GLN A 201 9.71 4.10 10.06
N VAL A 202 8.93 4.60 11.02
CA VAL A 202 9.22 4.43 12.46
C VAL A 202 9.23 2.96 12.87
N TYR A 203 8.35 2.14 12.26
CA TYR A 203 8.37 0.70 12.48
C TYR A 203 9.71 0.09 12.03
N LEU A 204 10.21 0.43 10.84
CA LEU A 204 11.49 -0.10 10.34
C LEU A 204 12.64 0.23 11.28
N GLU A 205 12.76 1.50 11.70
CA GLU A 205 13.80 1.94 12.64
C GLU A 205 13.75 1.16 13.97
N ASN A 206 12.54 1.00 14.53
CA ASN A 206 12.35 0.24 15.76
C ASN A 206 12.66 -1.25 15.60
N LYS A 207 12.32 -1.84 14.44
CA LYS A 207 12.62 -3.24 14.12
C LYS A 207 14.13 -3.45 14.01
N GLU A 208 14.84 -2.59 13.30
CA GLU A 208 16.31 -2.67 13.17
C GLU A 208 16.99 -2.55 14.54
N ALA A 209 16.60 -1.57 15.35
CA ALA A 209 17.13 -1.39 16.69
C ALA A 209 16.90 -2.64 17.57
N ARG A 210 15.70 -3.23 17.50
CA ARG A 210 15.37 -4.46 18.22
C ARG A 210 16.25 -5.64 17.77
N VAL A 211 16.40 -5.84 16.47
CA VAL A 211 17.23 -6.90 15.90
C VAL A 211 18.67 -6.77 16.37
N GLN A 212 19.23 -5.56 16.35
CA GLN A 212 20.59 -5.30 16.83
C GLN A 212 20.76 -5.64 18.34
N ILE A 213 19.80 -5.24 19.17
CA ILE A 213 19.80 -5.56 20.60
C ILE A 213 19.71 -7.07 20.83
N GLU A 214 18.85 -7.76 20.10
CA GLU A 214 18.71 -9.22 20.20
C GLU A 214 19.98 -9.96 19.77
N GLU A 215 20.67 -9.49 18.73
CA GLU A 215 21.96 -10.03 18.29
C GLU A 215 23.05 -9.83 19.32
N GLN A 216 23.17 -8.65 19.89
CA GLN A 216 24.11 -8.36 20.97
C GLN A 216 23.85 -9.26 22.18
N ASN A 217 22.59 -9.39 22.61
CA ASN A 217 22.20 -10.26 23.72
C ASN A 217 22.54 -11.74 23.43
N ARG A 218 22.30 -12.20 22.19
CA ARG A 218 22.64 -13.57 21.76
C ARG A 218 24.16 -13.80 21.77
N ALA A 219 24.92 -12.85 21.24
CA ALA A 219 26.38 -12.92 21.24
C ALA A 219 26.94 -12.93 22.68
N ALA A 220 26.43 -12.08 23.56
CA ALA A 220 26.79 -12.04 24.97
C ALA A 220 26.45 -13.37 25.68
N HIS A 221 25.25 -13.89 25.46
CA HIS A 221 24.82 -15.17 26.00
C HIS A 221 25.70 -16.33 25.52
N LYS A 222 25.98 -16.39 24.18
CA LYS A 222 26.85 -17.41 23.60
C LYS A 222 28.26 -17.38 24.21
N SER A 223 28.81 -16.18 24.38
CA SER A 223 30.11 -15.99 25.04
C SER A 223 30.09 -16.46 26.49
N LEU A 224 29.05 -16.08 27.25
CA LEU A 224 28.90 -16.50 28.65
C LEU A 224 28.70 -18.02 28.76
N TYR A 225 27.82 -18.59 27.93
CA TYR A 225 27.59 -20.03 27.87
C TYR A 225 28.89 -20.81 27.57
N LYS A 226 29.69 -20.33 26.61
CA LYS A 226 30.99 -20.93 26.27
C LYS A 226 31.94 -20.91 27.47
N LYS A 227 32.05 -19.78 28.18
CA LYS A 227 32.90 -19.66 29.37
C LYS A 227 32.45 -20.62 30.49
N GLU A 228 31.14 -20.73 30.74
CA GLU A 228 30.62 -21.63 31.75
C GLU A 228 30.75 -23.11 31.34
N LEU A 229 30.59 -23.41 30.04
CA LEU A 229 30.80 -24.75 29.50
C LEU A 229 32.25 -25.20 29.64
N ASP A 230 33.22 -24.31 29.34
CA ASP A 230 34.66 -24.59 29.48
C ASP A 230 35.00 -24.83 30.96
N TRP A 231 34.40 -24.06 31.89
CA TRP A 231 34.56 -24.29 33.32
C TRP A 231 33.92 -25.62 33.77
N VAL A 232 32.75 -25.99 33.26
CA VAL A 232 32.11 -27.28 33.52
C VAL A 232 32.97 -28.43 33.02
N ARG A 233 33.63 -28.29 31.84
CA ARG A 233 34.50 -29.31 31.25
C ARG A 233 35.87 -29.44 31.92
N ALA A 234 36.40 -28.35 32.48
CA ALA A 234 37.76 -28.31 33.06
C ALA A 234 37.96 -29.19 34.32
N GLY A 235 36.95 -29.93 34.74
CA GLY A 235 37.04 -30.85 35.90
C GLY A 235 37.23 -30.15 37.23
N VAL A 236 37.32 -30.93 38.31
CA VAL A 236 37.62 -30.44 39.66
C VAL A 236 39.12 -30.48 39.87
N GLN A 237 39.78 -29.33 40.03
CA GLN A 237 41.18 -29.33 40.48
C GLN A 237 41.20 -29.71 41.96
N ALA A 238 41.91 -30.79 42.26
CA ALA A 238 42.25 -31.39 43.58
C ALA A 238 41.44 -30.88 44.81
N ARG A 239 40.56 -31.73 45.34
CA ARG A 239 39.85 -31.61 46.64
C ARG A 239 38.76 -30.53 46.76
N GLY A 240 38.24 -29.95 45.70
CA GLY A 240 37.13 -28.99 45.76
C GLY A 240 35.83 -29.56 45.14
N THR A 241 34.68 -29.27 45.74
CA THR A 241 33.35 -29.49 45.13
C THR A 241 33.03 -28.32 44.19
N LYS A 242 32.47 -28.59 42.98
CA LYS A 242 31.98 -27.55 42.09
C LYS A 242 30.88 -26.75 42.81
N SER A 243 30.93 -25.43 42.72
CA SER A 243 29.91 -24.56 43.28
C SER A 243 28.54 -24.89 42.68
N LYS A 244 27.60 -25.31 43.55
CA LYS A 244 26.24 -25.65 43.17
C LYS A 244 25.55 -24.48 42.43
N SER A 245 25.68 -23.26 42.94
CA SER A 245 25.09 -22.06 42.38
C SER A 245 25.58 -21.77 40.96
N ARG A 246 26.83 -22.12 40.63
CA ARG A 246 27.39 -21.93 39.29
C ARG A 246 26.94 -23.02 38.31
N LEU A 247 26.69 -24.22 38.81
CA LEU A 247 26.05 -25.30 38.03
C LEU A 247 24.60 -24.98 37.73
N ASP A 248 23.85 -24.47 38.72
CA ASP A 248 22.46 -24.06 38.57
C ASP A 248 22.38 -22.93 37.51
N ARG A 249 23.28 -21.95 37.57
CA ARG A 249 23.38 -20.87 36.56
C ARG A 249 23.72 -21.39 35.15
N PHE A 250 24.60 -22.40 35.05
CA PHE A 250 24.89 -23.03 33.76
C PHE A 250 23.67 -23.74 33.21
N GLU A 251 22.87 -24.42 34.05
CA GLU A 251 21.65 -25.09 33.64
C GLU A 251 20.58 -24.06 33.19
N GLU A 252 20.46 -22.93 33.89
CA GLU A 252 19.60 -21.80 33.47
C GLU A 252 20.04 -21.27 32.11
N LEU A 253 21.33 -21.01 31.90
CA LEU A 253 21.88 -20.56 30.60
C LEU A 253 21.65 -21.59 29.50
N ARG A 254 21.68 -22.87 29.80
CA ARG A 254 21.42 -23.98 28.86
C ARG A 254 19.95 -24.05 28.45
N GLN A 255 19.04 -23.67 29.34
CA GLN A 255 17.59 -23.69 29.09
C GLN A 255 17.13 -22.49 28.27
N ILE A 256 17.86 -21.36 28.23
CA ILE A 256 17.54 -20.19 27.42
C ILE A 256 17.60 -20.58 25.96
N ARG A 257 16.44 -20.62 25.33
CA ARG A 257 16.30 -20.81 23.87
C ARG A 257 16.00 -19.46 23.24
N PHE A 258 16.94 -18.96 22.46
CA PHE A 258 16.65 -17.83 21.56
C PHE A 258 15.73 -18.31 20.45
N LYS A 259 14.68 -17.56 20.15
CA LYS A 259 13.87 -17.79 18.96
C LYS A 259 14.81 -17.75 17.74
N ASN A 260 14.64 -18.67 16.79
CA ASN A 260 15.46 -18.68 15.60
C ASN A 260 15.25 -17.36 14.88
N GLN A 261 16.32 -16.58 14.77
CA GLN A 261 16.34 -15.40 13.93
C GLN A 261 16.42 -15.88 12.47
N GLU A 262 15.62 -15.30 11.62
CA GLU A 262 15.80 -15.40 10.18
C GLU A 262 17.20 -14.87 9.89
N GLN A 263 18.12 -15.76 9.54
CA GLN A 263 19.44 -15.34 9.08
C GLN A 263 19.20 -14.58 7.77
N GLN A 264 19.53 -13.30 7.74
CA GLN A 264 19.74 -12.58 6.49
C GLN A 264 20.95 -13.22 5.80
N LEU A 265 20.70 -14.23 5.01
CA LEU A 265 21.66 -14.78 4.09
C LEU A 265 21.70 -13.84 2.90
N GLU A 266 22.87 -13.28 2.60
CA GLU A 266 23.07 -12.47 1.39
C GLU A 266 22.47 -13.21 0.20
N LEU A 267 21.50 -12.58 -0.44
CA LEU A 267 20.85 -13.09 -1.62
C LEU A 267 21.80 -12.89 -2.79
N VAL A 268 21.99 -13.96 -3.49
CA VAL A 268 22.81 -13.97 -4.68
C VAL A 268 21.90 -14.38 -5.83
N ALA A 269 21.76 -13.52 -6.83
CA ALA A 269 20.90 -13.73 -7.99
C ALA A 269 21.69 -14.33 -9.16
N PRO A 270 21.66 -15.66 -9.37
CA PRO A 270 22.28 -16.27 -10.53
C PRO A 270 21.43 -15.99 -11.78
N ALA A 271 22.08 -15.58 -12.87
CA ALA A 271 21.46 -15.51 -14.18
C ALA A 271 22.37 -16.14 -15.24
N SER A 272 21.76 -16.71 -16.27
CA SER A 272 22.50 -17.19 -17.43
C SER A 272 23.03 -16.00 -18.24
N ARG A 273 24.13 -16.22 -18.98
CA ARG A 273 24.77 -15.17 -19.77
C ARG A 273 23.83 -14.64 -20.86
N LEU A 274 23.53 -13.34 -20.86
CA LEU A 274 22.80 -12.67 -21.91
C LEU A 274 23.74 -12.23 -23.04
N GLY A 275 23.41 -12.58 -24.29
CA GLY A 275 24.13 -12.18 -25.49
C GLY A 275 23.99 -10.69 -25.82
N LYS A 276 24.52 -10.25 -26.96
CA LYS A 276 24.35 -8.85 -27.44
C LYS A 276 22.92 -8.58 -27.93
N LYS A 277 22.32 -9.54 -28.64
CA LYS A 277 20.93 -9.47 -29.09
C LYS A 277 20.03 -9.94 -27.94
N THR A 278 19.09 -9.10 -27.56
CA THR A 278 18.16 -9.31 -26.47
C THR A 278 16.76 -9.65 -27.03
N ILE A 279 15.72 -8.94 -26.67
CA ILE A 279 14.38 -9.04 -27.26
C ILE A 279 14.09 -7.69 -27.93
N GLU A 280 13.68 -7.75 -29.18
CA GLU A 280 13.31 -6.58 -29.99
C GLU A 280 11.90 -6.80 -30.54
N TRP A 281 11.09 -5.79 -30.55
CA TRP A 281 9.78 -5.85 -31.19
C TRP A 281 9.49 -4.58 -31.97
N HIS A 282 8.78 -4.74 -33.08
CA HIS A 282 8.48 -3.70 -34.03
C HIS A 282 6.98 -3.67 -34.33
N ASP A 283 6.38 -2.49 -34.19
CA ASP A 283 4.98 -2.17 -34.49
C ASP A 283 4.00 -3.19 -33.88
N LEU A 284 4.28 -3.60 -32.65
CA LEU A 284 3.53 -4.61 -31.94
C LEU A 284 2.11 -4.15 -31.66
N ALA A 285 1.13 -4.97 -32.05
CA ALA A 285 -0.27 -4.77 -31.71
C ALA A 285 -0.94 -6.09 -31.33
N PHE A 286 -1.81 -6.05 -30.34
CA PHE A 286 -2.58 -7.20 -29.88
C PHE A 286 -3.99 -6.84 -29.46
N GLY A 287 -4.92 -7.73 -29.74
CA GLY A 287 -6.31 -7.74 -29.28
C GLY A 287 -6.85 -9.16 -29.35
N TYR A 288 -7.86 -9.48 -28.55
CA TYR A 288 -8.52 -10.80 -28.63
C TYR A 288 -9.46 -10.91 -29.82
N LYS A 289 -9.87 -9.77 -30.39
CA LYS A 289 -10.63 -9.63 -31.64
C LYS A 289 -10.03 -8.47 -32.43
N GLU A 290 -10.22 -8.48 -33.75
CA GLU A 290 -9.73 -7.39 -34.61
C GLU A 290 -10.32 -6.02 -34.24
N ASP A 291 -11.53 -5.98 -33.69
CA ASP A 291 -12.23 -4.77 -33.26
C ASP A 291 -11.93 -4.38 -31.79
N ASP A 292 -11.23 -5.24 -31.03
CA ASP A 292 -10.93 -5.02 -29.60
C ASP A 292 -9.43 -5.05 -29.37
N ILE A 293 -8.76 -3.99 -29.86
CA ILE A 293 -7.32 -3.83 -29.76
C ILE A 293 -6.95 -3.34 -28.35
N LEU A 294 -6.11 -4.10 -27.65
CA LEU A 294 -5.61 -3.75 -26.33
C LEU A 294 -4.41 -2.80 -26.37
N PHE A 295 -3.50 -3.01 -27.33
CA PHE A 295 -2.37 -2.10 -27.57
C PHE A 295 -1.92 -2.16 -29.03
N LYS A 296 -1.32 -1.07 -29.50
CA LYS A 296 -0.91 -0.90 -30.90
C LYS A 296 0.35 -0.02 -31.03
N ASN A 297 1.00 -0.12 -32.20
CA ASN A 297 2.11 0.74 -32.62
C ASN A 297 3.26 0.81 -31.60
N PHE A 298 3.55 -0.29 -30.91
CA PHE A 298 4.59 -0.30 -29.90
C PHE A 298 5.85 -0.97 -30.42
N SER A 299 6.94 -0.19 -30.54
CA SER A 299 8.25 -0.67 -30.94
C SER A 299 9.27 -0.36 -29.86
N TYR A 300 10.08 -1.33 -29.49
CA TYR A 300 11.14 -1.15 -28.49
C TYR A 300 12.21 -2.22 -28.64
N THR A 301 13.45 -1.89 -28.26
CA THR A 301 14.57 -2.81 -28.15
C THR A 301 15.06 -2.86 -26.72
N LEU A 302 14.92 -3.99 -26.05
CA LEU A 302 15.40 -4.18 -24.68
C LEU A 302 16.92 -4.09 -24.63
N LEU A 303 17.43 -3.28 -23.74
CA LEU A 303 18.84 -3.19 -23.43
C LEU A 303 19.22 -4.19 -22.32
N ARG A 304 20.50 -4.53 -22.22
CA ARG A 304 20.98 -5.31 -21.08
C ARG A 304 20.75 -4.51 -19.80
N HIS A 305 20.26 -5.14 -18.78
CA HIS A 305 19.97 -4.54 -17.47
C HIS A 305 18.76 -3.58 -17.45
N ASP A 306 17.95 -3.54 -18.50
CA ASP A 306 16.69 -2.78 -18.45
C ASP A 306 15.82 -3.29 -17.30
N ARG A 307 15.31 -2.35 -16.52
CA ARG A 307 14.39 -2.56 -15.40
C ARG A 307 13.14 -1.73 -15.64
N ILE A 308 12.11 -2.36 -16.18
CA ILE A 308 10.93 -1.70 -16.72
C ILE A 308 9.71 -2.07 -15.90
N GLY A 309 9.03 -1.07 -15.34
CA GLY A 309 7.72 -1.21 -14.72
C GLY A 309 6.61 -0.95 -15.74
N ILE A 310 5.53 -1.72 -15.71
CA ILE A 310 4.35 -1.48 -16.54
C ILE A 310 3.20 -1.02 -15.66
N ILE A 311 2.64 0.15 -15.97
CA ILE A 311 1.59 0.81 -15.21
C ILE A 311 0.37 1.04 -16.11
N GLY A 312 -0.83 0.98 -15.56
CA GLY A 312 -2.08 1.26 -16.26
C GLY A 312 -3.29 0.75 -15.47
N GLU A 313 -4.48 1.12 -15.91
CA GLU A 313 -5.74 0.69 -15.30
C GLU A 313 -5.91 -0.84 -15.32
N ASN A 314 -6.77 -1.35 -14.45
CA ASN A 314 -7.11 -2.76 -14.47
C ASN A 314 -7.87 -3.12 -15.76
N GLY A 315 -7.40 -4.18 -16.43
CA GLY A 315 -8.00 -4.65 -17.68
C GLY A 315 -7.46 -4.00 -18.96
N CYS A 316 -6.53 -3.04 -18.88
CA CYS A 316 -5.95 -2.39 -20.07
C CYS A 316 -5.05 -3.30 -20.92
N GLY A 317 -4.69 -4.51 -20.44
CA GLY A 317 -3.91 -5.47 -21.24
C GLY A 317 -2.48 -5.71 -20.76
N LYS A 318 -2.09 -5.25 -19.56
CA LYS A 318 -0.73 -5.43 -18.98
C LYS A 318 -0.26 -6.87 -18.98
N SER A 319 -1.04 -7.76 -18.36
CA SER A 319 -0.72 -9.21 -18.31
C SER A 319 -0.73 -9.84 -19.69
N THR A 320 -1.59 -9.37 -20.60
CA THR A 320 -1.63 -9.82 -21.99
C THR A 320 -0.34 -9.45 -22.72
N PHE A 321 0.18 -8.23 -22.51
CA PHE A 321 1.45 -7.80 -23.08
C PHE A 321 2.61 -8.71 -22.59
N LEU A 322 2.68 -9.03 -21.29
CA LEU A 322 3.68 -9.98 -20.79
C LEU A 322 3.56 -11.36 -21.42
N LYS A 323 2.34 -11.87 -21.65
CA LYS A 323 2.10 -13.16 -22.33
C LYS A 323 2.56 -13.13 -23.78
N VAL A 324 2.38 -12.02 -24.47
CA VAL A 324 2.90 -11.82 -25.83
C VAL A 324 4.42 -11.81 -25.83
N LEU A 325 5.08 -11.09 -24.91
CA LEU A 325 6.53 -11.08 -24.75
C LEU A 325 7.10 -12.45 -24.31
N ALA A 326 6.34 -13.23 -23.56
CA ALA A 326 6.72 -14.60 -23.17
C ALA A 326 6.53 -15.61 -24.33
N GLY A 327 5.97 -15.20 -25.48
CA GLY A 327 5.69 -16.06 -26.60
C GLY A 327 4.49 -17.00 -26.41
N GLN A 328 3.65 -16.76 -25.38
CA GLN A 328 2.44 -17.55 -25.12
C GLN A 328 1.27 -17.13 -26.01
N LEU A 329 1.28 -15.88 -26.48
CA LEU A 329 0.29 -15.34 -27.40
C LEU A 329 1.01 -14.76 -28.62
N GLN A 330 0.44 -14.97 -29.81
CA GLN A 330 0.95 -14.39 -31.04
C GLN A 330 0.37 -12.99 -31.24
N PRO A 331 1.17 -11.97 -31.58
CA PRO A 331 0.65 -10.64 -31.89
C PRO A 331 -0.23 -10.64 -33.14
N LEU A 332 -1.21 -9.74 -33.21
CA LEU A 332 -2.01 -9.53 -34.42
C LEU A 332 -1.21 -8.86 -35.54
N TYR A 333 -0.39 -7.88 -35.16
CA TYR A 333 0.50 -7.14 -36.07
C TYR A 333 1.87 -6.98 -35.39
N GLY A 334 2.87 -6.78 -36.23
CA GLY A 334 4.26 -6.65 -35.78
C GLY A 334 4.95 -7.99 -35.59
N ASN A 335 6.21 -7.95 -35.18
CA ASN A 335 7.02 -9.14 -34.90
C ASN A 335 7.86 -8.95 -33.63
N ILE A 336 8.22 -10.06 -33.01
CA ILE A 336 9.14 -10.10 -31.87
C ILE A 336 10.33 -10.97 -32.25
N GLU A 337 11.52 -10.44 -32.09
CA GLU A 337 12.77 -11.16 -32.32
C GLU A 337 13.46 -11.44 -30.99
N TYR A 338 13.78 -12.70 -30.76
CA TYR A 338 14.48 -13.15 -29.56
C TYR A 338 15.95 -13.44 -29.88
N GLY A 339 16.84 -12.94 -29.05
CA GLY A 339 18.25 -13.34 -29.10
C GLY A 339 18.43 -14.82 -28.76
N THR A 340 19.39 -15.49 -29.38
CA THR A 340 19.65 -16.95 -29.22
C THR A 340 19.97 -17.39 -27.79
N THR A 341 20.40 -16.45 -26.95
CA THR A 341 20.78 -16.72 -25.55
C THR A 341 19.67 -16.29 -24.55
N VAL A 342 18.55 -15.78 -25.04
CA VAL A 342 17.45 -15.32 -24.19
C VAL A 342 16.81 -16.52 -23.49
N LYS A 343 16.72 -16.41 -22.17
CA LYS A 343 16.06 -17.36 -21.28
C LYS A 343 15.04 -16.61 -20.46
N ILE A 344 13.76 -16.72 -20.80
CA ILE A 344 12.68 -16.01 -20.13
C ILE A 344 12.23 -16.82 -18.91
N GLY A 345 12.21 -16.17 -17.74
CA GLY A 345 11.49 -16.62 -16.55
C GLY A 345 10.20 -15.83 -16.44
N TYR A 346 9.06 -16.46 -16.59
CA TYR A 346 7.77 -15.78 -16.50
C TYR A 346 7.01 -16.21 -15.24
N PHE A 347 6.81 -15.24 -14.34
CA PHE A 347 5.96 -15.37 -13.17
C PHE A 347 4.60 -14.79 -13.51
N GLN A 348 3.61 -15.64 -13.73
CA GLN A 348 2.26 -15.24 -14.16
C GLN A 348 1.28 -15.16 -13.00
N GLN A 349 0.23 -14.38 -13.19
CA GLN A 349 -0.91 -14.31 -12.27
C GLN A 349 -1.78 -15.57 -12.39
N GLY A 350 -2.12 -16.17 -11.25
CA GLY A 350 -3.00 -17.35 -11.16
C GLY A 350 -2.30 -18.63 -10.73
N ASP A 351 -3.09 -19.64 -10.39
CA ASP A 351 -2.59 -20.97 -10.02
C ASP A 351 -2.16 -21.72 -11.29
N GLN A 352 -1.02 -22.37 -11.22
CA GLN A 352 -0.61 -23.33 -12.25
C GLN A 352 -1.16 -24.73 -11.93
N ASP A 353 -1.38 -25.53 -12.96
CA ASP A 353 -1.65 -26.96 -12.82
C ASP A 353 -0.40 -27.66 -12.28
N VAL A 354 -0.31 -27.74 -10.96
CA VAL A 354 0.79 -28.39 -10.25
C VAL A 354 0.24 -29.58 -9.48
N ASP A 355 0.98 -30.68 -9.50
CA ASP A 355 0.67 -31.83 -8.64
C ASP A 355 0.84 -31.44 -7.16
N LEU A 356 -0.28 -31.17 -6.50
CA LEU A 356 -0.31 -30.78 -5.09
C LEU A 356 0.17 -31.88 -4.12
N SER A 357 0.38 -33.10 -4.59
CA SER A 357 0.93 -34.22 -3.80
C SER A 357 2.44 -34.15 -3.64
N MET A 358 3.13 -33.42 -4.51
CA MET A 358 4.60 -33.26 -4.46
C MET A 358 5.05 -32.61 -3.17
N ARG A 359 6.31 -32.89 -2.77
CA ARG A 359 6.97 -32.22 -1.65
C ARG A 359 7.55 -30.87 -2.12
N VAL A 360 7.65 -29.93 -1.18
CA VAL A 360 8.21 -28.60 -1.43
C VAL A 360 9.61 -28.67 -2.05
N ILE A 361 10.48 -29.52 -1.51
CA ILE A 361 11.86 -29.67 -2.00
C ILE A 361 11.88 -30.29 -3.42
N ASP A 362 11.10 -31.35 -3.65
CA ASP A 362 11.07 -32.05 -4.92
C ASP A 362 10.58 -31.12 -6.05
N TYR A 363 9.60 -30.25 -5.77
CA TYR A 363 9.07 -29.26 -6.71
C TYR A 363 10.13 -28.25 -7.18
N ILE A 364 11.07 -27.91 -6.34
CA ILE A 364 12.17 -27.02 -6.70
C ILE A 364 13.30 -27.81 -7.38
N GLU A 365 13.62 -29.01 -6.91
CA GLU A 365 14.68 -29.85 -7.45
C GLU A 365 14.39 -30.34 -8.88
N GLU A 366 13.12 -30.42 -9.30
CA GLU A 366 12.76 -30.66 -10.71
C GLU A 366 13.35 -29.63 -11.68
N VAL A 367 13.51 -28.38 -11.25
CA VAL A 367 14.11 -27.32 -12.08
C VAL A 367 15.62 -27.29 -11.92
N ALA A 368 16.10 -27.27 -10.70
CA ALA A 368 17.52 -27.30 -10.38
C ALA A 368 17.77 -27.74 -8.93
N SER A 369 18.58 -28.75 -8.72
CA SER A 369 19.01 -29.15 -7.37
C SER A 369 20.12 -28.25 -6.81
N VAL A 370 20.94 -27.68 -7.69
CA VAL A 370 22.05 -26.77 -7.36
C VAL A 370 22.19 -25.72 -8.44
N ILE A 371 22.45 -24.47 -8.01
CA ILE A 371 22.75 -23.35 -8.89
C ILE A 371 24.18 -22.88 -8.62
N GLU A 372 24.96 -22.67 -9.69
CA GLU A 372 26.28 -22.09 -9.57
C GLU A 372 26.26 -20.57 -9.75
N TYR A 373 26.84 -19.85 -8.80
CA TYR A 373 26.99 -18.40 -8.87
C TYR A 373 28.34 -17.96 -8.28
N LYS A 374 29.12 -17.14 -9.04
CA LYS A 374 30.43 -16.59 -8.61
C LYS A 374 31.33 -17.63 -7.91
N LYS A 375 31.38 -18.89 -8.40
CA LYS A 375 32.11 -20.04 -7.84
C LYS A 375 31.55 -20.60 -6.53
N GLN A 376 30.34 -20.23 -6.14
CA GLN A 376 29.61 -20.84 -5.02
C GLN A 376 28.48 -21.69 -5.59
N SER A 377 28.27 -22.87 -5.07
CA SER A 377 27.10 -23.70 -5.36
C SER A 377 26.07 -23.53 -4.27
N ILE A 378 24.86 -23.16 -4.67
CA ILE A 378 23.71 -22.94 -3.78
C ILE A 378 22.72 -24.07 -4.03
N THR A 379 22.37 -24.81 -2.99
CA THR A 379 21.42 -25.93 -3.09
C THR A 379 19.97 -25.43 -3.06
N ALA A 380 19.04 -26.22 -3.60
CA ALA A 380 17.59 -25.98 -3.50
C ALA A 380 17.13 -25.76 -2.05
N ALA A 381 17.66 -26.54 -1.11
CA ALA A 381 17.36 -26.39 0.32
C ALA A 381 17.79 -25.02 0.88
N GLN A 382 18.96 -24.52 0.49
CA GLN A 382 19.43 -23.20 0.90
C GLN A 382 18.58 -22.09 0.30
N MET A 383 18.14 -22.21 -0.95
CA MET A 383 17.25 -21.24 -1.58
C MET A 383 15.86 -21.25 -0.93
N LEU A 384 15.34 -22.40 -0.56
CA LEU A 384 14.10 -22.52 0.21
C LEU A 384 14.19 -21.81 1.56
N GLU A 385 15.30 -21.99 2.30
CA GLU A 385 15.54 -21.30 3.56
C GLU A 385 15.59 -19.76 3.36
N ARG A 386 16.22 -19.28 2.30
CA ARG A 386 16.27 -17.85 1.94
C ARG A 386 14.88 -17.27 1.62
N PHE A 387 14.05 -18.06 0.95
CA PHE A 387 12.66 -17.69 0.66
C PHE A 387 11.70 -18.04 1.80
N LEU A 388 12.23 -18.07 3.04
CA LEU A 388 11.44 -18.23 4.27
C LEU A 388 10.67 -19.57 4.36
N PHE A 389 11.20 -20.64 3.75
CA PHE A 389 10.75 -22.01 3.95
C PHE A 389 11.69 -22.73 4.91
N PRO A 390 11.35 -22.86 6.20
CA PRO A 390 12.18 -23.55 7.16
C PRO A 390 12.33 -25.04 6.80
N ARG A 391 13.40 -25.67 7.23
CA ARG A 391 13.71 -27.11 6.93
C ARG A 391 12.56 -28.06 7.28
N SER A 392 11.78 -27.74 8.30
CA SER A 392 10.61 -28.52 8.68
C SER A 392 9.53 -28.58 7.58
N MET A 393 9.50 -27.59 6.68
CA MET A 393 8.53 -27.52 5.58
C MET A 393 9.03 -28.17 4.28
N HIS A 394 10.33 -28.43 4.13
CA HIS A 394 10.89 -28.92 2.86
C HIS A 394 10.27 -30.24 2.41
N TYR A 395 9.92 -31.11 3.34
CA TYR A 395 9.33 -32.43 3.06
C TYR A 395 7.80 -32.47 3.18
N THR A 396 7.17 -31.29 3.35
CA THR A 396 5.72 -31.15 3.40
C THR A 396 5.15 -31.16 1.99
N SER A 397 3.99 -31.76 1.75
CA SER A 397 3.33 -31.70 0.45
C SER A 397 2.69 -30.33 0.17
N LEU A 398 2.65 -29.95 -1.11
CA LEU A 398 2.19 -28.63 -1.57
C LEU A 398 0.74 -28.33 -1.17
N ASN A 399 -0.11 -29.36 -1.02
CA ASN A 399 -1.51 -29.20 -0.59
C ASN A 399 -1.65 -28.63 0.83
N ARG A 400 -0.62 -28.74 1.68
CA ARG A 400 -0.61 -28.21 3.04
C ARG A 400 -0.15 -26.75 3.14
N LEU A 401 0.35 -26.20 2.04
CA LEU A 401 0.77 -24.81 1.98
C LEU A 401 -0.43 -23.88 1.82
N SER A 402 -0.38 -22.73 2.45
CA SER A 402 -1.30 -21.62 2.20
C SER A 402 -1.13 -21.09 0.77
N GLY A 403 -2.12 -20.32 0.27
CA GLY A 403 -2.06 -19.70 -1.05
C GLY A 403 -0.81 -18.83 -1.23
N GLY A 404 -0.49 -17.96 -0.27
CA GLY A 404 0.70 -17.12 -0.31
C GLY A 404 2.01 -17.91 -0.25
N GLU A 405 2.08 -19.00 0.54
CA GLU A 405 3.24 -19.88 0.55
C GLU A 405 3.43 -20.60 -0.79
N ARG A 406 2.35 -21.09 -1.42
CA ARG A 406 2.43 -21.68 -2.77
C ARG A 406 2.91 -20.68 -3.81
N ARG A 407 2.39 -19.45 -3.77
CA ARG A 407 2.78 -18.39 -4.68
C ARG A 407 4.26 -18.01 -4.53
N ARG A 408 4.75 -17.90 -3.29
CA ARG A 408 6.17 -17.69 -2.98
C ARG A 408 7.05 -18.85 -3.48
N LEU A 409 6.60 -20.08 -3.32
CA LEU A 409 7.31 -21.26 -3.83
C LEU A 409 7.38 -21.28 -5.36
N TYR A 410 6.29 -20.89 -6.02
CA TYR A 410 6.27 -20.76 -7.48
C TYR A 410 7.22 -19.68 -7.97
N LEU A 411 7.26 -18.53 -7.30
CA LEU A 411 8.25 -17.49 -7.61
C LEU A 411 9.66 -18.03 -7.49
N LEU A 412 9.99 -18.72 -6.39
CA LEU A 412 11.30 -19.35 -6.22
C LEU A 412 11.62 -20.33 -7.35
N ARG A 413 10.67 -21.14 -7.80
CA ARG A 413 10.85 -22.05 -8.94
C ARG A 413 11.25 -21.33 -10.22
N VAL A 414 10.61 -20.20 -10.52
CA VAL A 414 10.95 -19.35 -11.68
C VAL A 414 12.40 -18.84 -11.58
N LEU A 415 12.80 -18.38 -10.39
CA LEU A 415 14.15 -17.87 -10.15
C LEU A 415 15.22 -18.99 -10.22
N MET A 416 14.90 -20.19 -9.76
CA MET A 416 15.79 -21.36 -9.81
C MET A 416 16.11 -21.82 -11.24
N ALA A 417 15.27 -21.49 -12.22
CA ALA A 417 15.53 -21.75 -13.64
C ALA A 417 16.69 -20.91 -14.21
N THR A 418 17.30 -20.03 -13.41
CA THR A 418 18.39 -19.11 -13.81
C THR A 418 18.10 -18.34 -15.11
N PRO A 419 16.96 -17.63 -15.20
CA PRO A 419 16.64 -16.85 -16.38
C PRO A 419 17.61 -15.67 -16.52
N ASN A 420 17.64 -15.03 -17.71
CA ASN A 420 18.31 -13.76 -17.94
C ASN A 420 17.36 -12.64 -18.36
N VAL A 421 16.10 -12.98 -18.56
CA VAL A 421 14.98 -12.04 -18.71
C VAL A 421 13.88 -12.50 -17.75
N LEU A 422 13.49 -11.64 -16.82
CA LEU A 422 12.39 -11.88 -15.88
C LEU A 422 11.18 -11.08 -16.30
N LEU A 423 10.06 -11.77 -16.50
CA LEU A 423 8.74 -11.19 -16.69
C LEU A 423 7.93 -11.48 -15.43
N LEU A 424 7.54 -10.44 -14.70
CA LEU A 424 6.85 -10.57 -13.42
C LEU A 424 5.45 -9.93 -13.52
N ASP A 425 4.40 -10.75 -13.40
CA ASP A 425 3.00 -10.31 -13.46
C ASP A 425 2.41 -10.28 -12.06
N GLU A 426 2.27 -9.08 -11.49
CA GLU A 426 1.81 -8.81 -10.13
C GLU A 426 2.54 -9.69 -9.08
N PRO A 427 3.87 -9.62 -9.00
CA PRO A 427 4.63 -10.46 -8.08
C PRO A 427 4.40 -10.10 -6.62
N THR A 428 3.92 -8.89 -6.36
CA THR A 428 3.70 -8.36 -5.01
C THR A 428 2.40 -8.83 -4.38
N ASN A 429 1.42 -9.26 -5.18
CA ASN A 429 0.14 -9.74 -4.68
C ASN A 429 0.31 -11.01 -3.85
N ASP A 430 -0.39 -11.08 -2.71
CA ASP A 430 -0.41 -12.21 -1.77
C ASP A 430 0.97 -12.53 -1.11
N LEU A 431 2.02 -11.72 -1.36
CA LEU A 431 3.29 -11.81 -0.65
C LEU A 431 3.30 -10.90 0.58
N ASP A 432 3.91 -11.39 1.66
CA ASP A 432 4.13 -10.56 2.84
C ASP A 432 5.37 -9.65 2.67
N ILE A 433 5.44 -8.59 3.48
CA ILE A 433 6.49 -7.58 3.41
C ILE A 433 7.90 -8.20 3.49
N MET A 434 8.10 -9.23 4.34
CA MET A 434 9.41 -9.87 4.47
C MET A 434 9.78 -10.67 3.21
N THR A 435 8.80 -11.29 2.57
CA THR A 435 9.01 -11.97 1.27
C THR A 435 9.30 -10.95 0.15
N LEU A 436 8.63 -9.78 0.21
CA LEU A 436 8.92 -8.69 -0.72
C LEU A 436 10.33 -8.15 -0.54
N ASP A 437 10.81 -7.97 0.69
CA ASP A 437 12.19 -7.58 0.96
C ASP A 437 13.19 -8.57 0.34
N VAL A 438 12.95 -9.88 0.53
CA VAL A 438 13.77 -10.95 -0.06
C VAL A 438 13.75 -10.92 -1.59
N LEU A 439 12.58 -10.69 -2.20
CA LEU A 439 12.46 -10.58 -3.65
C LEU A 439 13.19 -9.34 -4.18
N GLU A 440 13.00 -8.21 -3.56
CA GLU A 440 13.65 -6.95 -3.95
C GLU A 440 15.17 -7.06 -3.87
N ASP A 441 15.72 -7.61 -2.78
CA ASP A 441 17.14 -7.86 -2.64
C ASP A 441 17.69 -8.81 -3.73
N TYR A 442 16.89 -9.83 -4.11
CA TYR A 442 17.24 -10.70 -5.23
C TYR A 442 17.26 -9.95 -6.56
N LEU A 443 16.25 -9.09 -6.81
CA LEU A 443 16.13 -8.32 -8.05
C LEU A 443 17.21 -7.22 -8.14
N ASP A 444 17.63 -6.63 -7.02
CA ASP A 444 18.73 -5.65 -6.98
C ASP A 444 20.03 -6.25 -7.50
N ASP A 445 20.34 -7.50 -7.11
CA ASP A 445 21.53 -8.24 -7.56
C ASP A 445 21.35 -8.94 -8.93
N PHE A 446 20.14 -8.95 -9.50
CA PHE A 446 19.88 -9.66 -10.74
C PHE A 446 20.53 -8.97 -11.95
N PRO A 447 21.46 -9.67 -12.66
CA PRO A 447 22.24 -9.04 -13.73
C PRO A 447 21.55 -9.07 -15.11
N GLY A 448 20.28 -9.46 -15.18
CA GLY A 448 19.49 -9.58 -16.41
C GLY A 448 18.49 -8.44 -16.59
N ILE A 449 17.57 -8.65 -17.52
CA ILE A 449 16.45 -7.74 -17.82
C ILE A 449 15.28 -8.07 -16.92
N ILE A 450 14.62 -7.06 -16.37
CA ILE A 450 13.41 -7.17 -15.57
C ILE A 450 12.30 -6.37 -16.23
N ILE A 451 11.16 -7.02 -16.49
CA ILE A 451 9.92 -6.35 -16.88
C ILE A 451 8.85 -6.79 -15.87
N THR A 452 8.28 -5.84 -15.16
CA THR A 452 7.31 -6.14 -14.11
C THR A 452 6.04 -5.34 -14.25
N VAL A 453 4.90 -5.99 -14.07
CA VAL A 453 3.62 -5.35 -13.83
C VAL A 453 3.38 -5.36 -12.33
N SER A 454 3.18 -4.23 -11.71
CA SER A 454 2.83 -4.14 -10.29
C SER A 454 2.02 -2.90 -9.98
N HIS A 455 1.14 -3.02 -8.98
CA HIS A 455 0.46 -1.90 -8.35
C HIS A 455 1.16 -1.45 -7.06
N ASP A 456 2.20 -2.15 -6.62
CA ASP A 456 3.03 -1.74 -5.49
C ASP A 456 4.02 -0.65 -5.94
N ARG A 457 3.73 0.57 -5.50
CA ARG A 457 4.51 1.78 -5.83
C ARG A 457 5.93 1.69 -5.30
N TYR A 458 6.10 1.19 -4.07
CA TYR A 458 7.40 1.05 -3.43
C TYR A 458 8.29 0.06 -4.19
N PHE A 459 7.70 -1.07 -4.59
CA PHE A 459 8.37 -2.07 -5.41
C PHE A 459 8.83 -1.50 -6.76
N LEU A 460 7.96 -0.74 -7.44
CA LEU A 460 8.30 -0.10 -8.71
C LEU A 460 9.42 0.94 -8.55
N ASP A 461 9.38 1.77 -7.49
CA ASP A 461 10.41 2.77 -7.23
C ASP A 461 11.77 2.15 -6.89
N ARG A 462 11.79 0.98 -6.25
CA ARG A 462 13.02 0.30 -5.89
C ARG A 462 13.62 -0.50 -7.05
N VAL A 463 12.78 -1.17 -7.83
CA VAL A 463 13.25 -2.17 -8.82
C VAL A 463 13.40 -1.59 -10.23
N CYS A 464 12.62 -0.57 -10.61
CA CYS A 464 12.50 -0.09 -11.98
C CYS A 464 13.25 1.23 -12.21
N ASP A 465 14.00 1.30 -13.33
CA ASP A 465 14.69 2.51 -13.80
C ASP A 465 13.82 3.32 -14.77
N SER A 466 12.78 2.70 -15.34
CA SER A 466 11.80 3.35 -16.20
C SER A 466 10.44 2.66 -16.12
N VAL A 467 9.38 3.40 -16.47
CA VAL A 467 8.03 2.85 -16.49
C VAL A 467 7.38 3.05 -17.85
N PHE A 468 6.68 2.00 -18.32
CA PHE A 468 5.76 2.07 -19.45
C PHE A 468 4.34 2.24 -18.94
N VAL A 469 3.68 3.31 -19.37
CA VAL A 469 2.31 3.61 -18.99
C VAL A 469 1.40 3.34 -20.17
N MET A 470 0.39 2.47 -19.96
CA MET A 470 -0.69 2.27 -20.93
C MET A 470 -1.75 3.34 -20.71
N GLU A 471 -1.86 4.28 -21.64
CA GLU A 471 -2.85 5.37 -21.62
C GLU A 471 -4.11 5.04 -22.46
N ASP A 472 -5.13 5.92 -22.41
CA ASP A 472 -6.48 5.75 -23.00
C ASP A 472 -6.55 5.47 -24.51
N HIS A 473 -5.45 5.60 -25.26
CA HIS A 473 -5.41 5.37 -26.72
C HIS A 473 -4.75 4.06 -27.11
N HIS A 474 -4.61 3.12 -26.17
CA HIS A 474 -3.96 1.83 -26.41
C HIS A 474 -2.48 1.95 -26.83
N GLU A 475 -1.82 3.03 -26.45
CA GLU A 475 -0.40 3.29 -26.72
C GLU A 475 0.41 3.29 -25.44
N PHE A 476 1.65 2.83 -25.54
CA PHE A 476 2.61 2.87 -24.44
C PHE A 476 3.41 4.17 -24.47
N LYS A 477 3.50 4.83 -23.33
CA LYS A 477 4.43 5.95 -23.13
C LYS A 477 5.50 5.56 -22.12
N GLN A 478 6.75 5.85 -22.45
CA GLN A 478 7.87 5.62 -21.56
C GLN A 478 8.17 6.86 -20.71
N TYR A 479 8.33 6.65 -19.41
CA TYR A 479 8.82 7.65 -18.47
C TYR A 479 10.07 7.11 -17.80
N MET A 480 11.10 7.97 -17.68
CA MET A 480 12.31 7.63 -16.97
C MET A 480 12.10 7.79 -15.46
N GLY A 481 12.69 6.90 -14.65
CA GLY A 481 12.51 6.84 -13.21
C GLY A 481 11.43 5.84 -12.77
N GLY A 482 11.19 5.79 -11.47
CA GLY A 482 10.19 4.92 -10.85
C GLY A 482 8.76 5.47 -10.92
N TYR A 483 7.89 4.89 -10.11
CA TYR A 483 6.49 5.32 -10.03
C TYR A 483 6.34 6.75 -9.50
N SER A 484 7.13 7.13 -8.49
CA SER A 484 7.10 8.47 -7.90
C SER A 484 7.47 9.55 -8.92
N ASP A 485 8.49 9.30 -9.75
CA ASP A 485 8.90 10.21 -10.82
C ASP A 485 7.81 10.36 -11.89
N TYR A 486 7.13 9.27 -12.25
CA TYR A 486 5.98 9.30 -13.16
C TYR A 486 4.86 10.19 -12.63
N ILE A 487 4.48 10.05 -11.35
CA ILE A 487 3.41 10.87 -10.75
C ILE A 487 3.76 12.35 -10.77
N LEU A 488 4.99 12.71 -10.40
CA LEU A 488 5.46 14.09 -10.45
C LEU A 488 5.36 14.67 -11.86
N ASN A 489 5.79 13.92 -12.88
CA ASN A 489 5.69 14.32 -14.27
C ASN A 489 4.23 14.48 -14.73
N ARG A 490 3.33 13.56 -14.33
CA ARG A 490 1.90 13.61 -14.65
C ARG A 490 1.22 14.84 -14.03
N GLU A 491 1.57 15.21 -12.81
CA GLU A 491 1.03 16.41 -12.15
C GLU A 491 1.50 17.70 -12.82
N VAL A 492 2.77 17.79 -13.21
CA VAL A 492 3.32 18.92 -13.96
C VAL A 492 2.63 19.08 -15.32
N THR A 493 2.42 17.98 -16.03
CA THR A 493 1.74 17.98 -17.33
C THR A 493 0.28 18.44 -17.19
N LYS A 494 -0.46 17.90 -16.21
CA LYS A 494 -1.85 18.32 -15.93
C LYS A 494 -1.96 19.79 -15.51
N GLN A 495 -0.96 20.33 -14.80
CA GLN A 495 -0.94 21.74 -14.43
C GLN A 495 -0.67 22.64 -15.66
N ASN A 496 0.20 22.20 -16.57
CA ASN A 496 0.49 22.91 -17.80
C ASN A 496 -0.71 22.89 -18.75
N GLU A 497 -1.38 21.75 -18.93
CA GLU A 497 -2.62 21.66 -19.72
C GLU A 497 -3.76 22.51 -19.13
N LYS A 498 -3.86 22.60 -17.81
CA LYS A 498 -4.82 23.50 -17.15
C LYS A 498 -4.46 24.98 -17.33
N LYS A 499 -3.18 25.32 -17.44
CA LYS A 499 -2.72 26.68 -17.76
C LYS A 499 -2.99 27.01 -19.21
N GLU A 500 -2.63 26.12 -20.14
CA GLU A 500 -2.92 26.30 -21.59
C GLU A 500 -4.42 26.38 -21.88
N ASN A 501 -5.24 25.52 -21.27
CA ASN A 501 -6.69 25.60 -21.38
C ASN A 501 -7.31 26.84 -20.71
N LYS A 502 -6.61 27.46 -19.76
CA LYS A 502 -7.02 28.78 -19.24
C LYS A 502 -6.62 29.91 -20.18
N GLU A 503 -5.50 29.80 -20.89
CA GLU A 503 -5.08 30.80 -21.89
C GLU A 503 -5.92 30.73 -23.16
N TYR A 504 -6.42 29.54 -23.56
CA TYR A 504 -7.34 29.40 -24.71
C TYR A 504 -8.80 29.77 -24.43
N ARG A 505 -9.21 29.89 -23.17
CA ARG A 505 -10.49 30.52 -22.85
C ARG A 505 -10.31 32.02 -23.01
N LYS A 506 -10.75 32.58 -24.15
CA LYS A 506 -10.94 34.03 -24.30
C LYS A 506 -11.55 34.55 -23.00
N PRO A 507 -10.99 35.61 -22.39
CA PRO A 507 -11.54 36.15 -21.16
C PRO A 507 -13.02 36.46 -21.43
N ARG A 508 -13.92 35.79 -20.71
CA ARG A 508 -15.31 36.23 -20.65
C ARG A 508 -15.21 37.64 -20.08
N LYS A 509 -15.61 38.65 -20.85
CA LYS A 509 -15.78 40.00 -20.32
C LYS A 509 -16.62 39.87 -19.05
N ILE A 510 -16.03 40.16 -17.93
CA ILE A 510 -16.71 40.17 -16.66
C ILE A 510 -17.58 41.42 -16.68
N THR A 511 -18.79 41.28 -17.18
CA THR A 511 -19.78 42.36 -17.14
C THR A 511 -20.34 42.43 -15.72
N LEU A 512 -20.20 43.59 -15.12
CA LEU A 512 -20.81 43.90 -13.81
C LEU A 512 -22.28 43.45 -13.80
N SER A 513 -22.71 42.77 -12.74
CA SER A 513 -24.11 42.41 -12.52
C SER A 513 -24.96 43.70 -12.35
N TYR A 514 -26.25 43.60 -12.56
CA TYR A 514 -27.16 44.75 -12.40
C TYR A 514 -27.07 45.37 -10.99
N MET A 515 -26.88 44.56 -9.97
CA MET A 515 -26.70 45.01 -8.58
C MET A 515 -25.37 45.75 -8.39
N GLU A 516 -24.27 45.23 -8.95
CA GLU A 516 -22.93 45.86 -8.87
C GLU A 516 -22.88 47.19 -9.66
N LYS A 517 -23.60 47.32 -10.78
CA LYS A 517 -23.75 48.60 -11.48
C LYS A 517 -24.44 49.65 -10.65
N LYS A 518 -25.53 49.31 -9.98
CA LYS A 518 -26.27 50.19 -9.12
C LYS A 518 -25.47 50.59 -7.87
N GLU A 519 -24.71 49.68 -7.33
CA GLU A 519 -23.77 49.91 -6.23
C GLU A 519 -22.67 50.90 -6.65
N LEU A 520 -22.04 50.70 -7.81
CA LEU A 520 -21.01 51.59 -8.36
C LEU A 520 -21.53 53.03 -8.58
N GLU A 521 -22.78 53.20 -9.02
CA GLU A 521 -23.40 54.51 -9.18
C GLU A 521 -23.71 55.24 -7.87
N SER A 522 -23.96 54.50 -6.79
CA SER A 522 -24.33 55.07 -5.49
C SER A 522 -23.13 55.32 -4.57
N LEU A 523 -22.01 54.62 -4.75
CA LEU A 523 -20.83 54.70 -3.89
C LEU A 523 -20.22 56.11 -3.86
N PRO A 524 -20.02 56.86 -4.98
CA PRO A 524 -19.43 58.20 -4.97
C PRO A 524 -20.20 59.20 -4.12
N ALA A 525 -21.54 59.19 -4.22
CA ALA A 525 -22.38 60.08 -3.42
C ALA A 525 -22.35 59.74 -1.92
N LEU A 526 -22.10 58.48 -1.58
CA LEU A 526 -22.01 58.03 -0.20
C LEU A 526 -20.64 58.38 0.40
N MET A 527 -19.59 58.30 -0.41
CA MET A 527 -18.23 58.72 -0.03
C MET A 527 -18.13 60.22 0.22
N GLU A 528 -18.72 61.04 -0.69
CA GLU A 528 -18.78 62.49 -0.56
C GLU A 528 -19.49 62.90 0.74
N ARG A 529 -20.57 62.21 1.10
CA ARG A 529 -21.33 62.42 2.33
C ARG A 529 -20.53 62.05 3.58
N LEU A 530 -19.74 60.97 3.55
CA LEU A 530 -18.87 60.57 4.64
C LEU A 530 -17.71 61.57 4.84
N GLU A 531 -17.17 62.11 3.74
CA GLU A 531 -16.14 63.15 3.76
C GLU A 531 -16.67 64.47 4.40
N GLU A 532 -17.91 64.87 4.07
CA GLU A 532 -18.58 66.00 4.69
C GLU A 532 -18.80 65.77 6.20
N GLU A 533 -19.27 64.61 6.61
CA GLU A 533 -19.46 64.26 8.03
C GLU A 533 -18.12 64.27 8.80
N ILE A 534 -17.04 63.75 8.21
CA ILE A 534 -15.69 63.78 8.79
C ILE A 534 -15.19 65.25 8.94
N ALA A 535 -15.44 66.10 7.92
CA ALA A 535 -15.04 67.52 7.97
C ALA A 535 -15.80 68.27 9.10
N LEU A 536 -17.12 68.02 9.25
CA LEU A 536 -17.91 68.61 10.34
C LEU A 536 -17.43 68.16 11.71
N LEU A 537 -17.09 66.86 11.89
CA LEU A 537 -16.54 66.35 13.13
C LEU A 537 -15.19 66.97 13.48
N ASN A 538 -14.34 67.23 12.49
CA ASN A 538 -13.09 67.91 12.66
C ASN A 538 -13.26 69.38 13.10
N ASP A 539 -14.24 70.10 12.52
CA ASP A 539 -14.57 71.47 12.91
C ASP A 539 -15.14 71.54 14.32
N GLU A 540 -16.00 70.59 14.70
CA GLU A 540 -16.53 70.46 16.05
C GLU A 540 -15.43 70.13 17.07
N MET A 541 -14.47 69.29 16.72
CA MET A 541 -13.31 69.01 17.55
C MET A 541 -12.41 70.25 17.78
N MET A 542 -12.24 71.08 16.75
CA MET A 542 -11.45 72.33 16.88
C MET A 542 -12.13 73.38 17.74
N SER A 543 -13.47 73.39 17.81
CA SER A 543 -14.24 74.37 18.59
C SER A 543 -14.54 73.89 20.01
N CYS A 544 -14.28 72.63 20.35
CA CYS A 544 -14.63 72.04 21.64
C CYS A 544 -13.54 72.23 22.69
N THR A 545 -13.89 72.74 23.86
CA THR A 545 -12.99 72.90 25.04
C THR A 545 -13.17 71.80 26.09
N ASP A 546 -14.10 70.87 25.89
CA ASP A 546 -14.44 69.79 26.80
C ASP A 546 -13.74 68.47 26.36
N TYR A 547 -12.87 67.95 27.23
CA TYR A 547 -12.05 66.78 26.93
C TYR A 547 -12.85 65.48 26.67
N GLU A 548 -13.99 65.27 27.39
CA GLU A 548 -14.84 64.09 27.20
C GLU A 548 -15.54 64.14 25.84
N LYS A 549 -16.01 65.30 25.42
CA LYS A 549 -16.65 65.49 24.11
C LYS A 549 -15.65 65.37 22.96
N MET A 550 -14.45 65.88 23.15
CA MET A 550 -13.37 65.78 22.16
C MET A 550 -12.97 64.33 21.91
N ASN A 551 -12.94 63.49 22.95
CA ASN A 551 -12.63 62.09 22.84
C ASN A 551 -13.77 61.31 22.14
N MET A 552 -15.04 61.69 22.37
CA MET A 552 -16.20 61.12 21.69
C MET A 552 -16.20 61.49 20.19
N TYR A 553 -15.90 62.72 19.83
CA TYR A 553 -15.79 63.13 18.42
C TYR A 553 -14.62 62.47 17.70
N SER A 554 -13.49 62.24 18.37
CA SER A 554 -12.37 61.51 17.83
C SER A 554 -12.75 60.05 17.50
N LEU A 555 -13.47 59.36 18.40
CA LEU A 555 -13.93 57.99 18.16
C LEU A 555 -14.93 57.90 16.98
N LEU A 556 -15.87 58.85 16.90
CA LEU A 556 -16.83 58.95 15.81
C LEU A 556 -16.15 59.25 14.46
N ARG A 557 -15.13 60.15 14.48
CA ARG A 557 -14.35 60.44 13.29
C ARG A 557 -13.61 59.16 12.80
N ASP A 558 -12.91 58.47 13.71
CA ASP A 558 -12.14 57.27 13.36
C ASP A 558 -13.07 56.17 12.82
N GLU A 559 -14.31 56.05 13.33
CA GLU A 559 -15.32 55.14 12.80
C GLU A 559 -15.79 55.51 11.38
N LYS A 560 -15.99 56.81 11.12
CA LYS A 560 -16.37 57.34 9.81
C LYS A 560 -15.26 57.26 8.78
N GLU A 561 -14.01 57.47 9.21
CA GLU A 561 -12.81 57.30 8.35
C GLU A 561 -12.63 55.82 7.93
N ALA A 562 -12.86 54.85 8.84
CA ALA A 562 -12.84 53.45 8.55
C ALA A 562 -13.95 53.05 7.56
N GLU A 563 -15.19 53.60 7.72
CA GLU A 563 -16.32 53.39 6.80
C GLU A 563 -15.99 53.95 5.41
N LEU A 564 -15.37 55.13 5.32
CA LEU A 564 -14.96 55.75 4.06
C LEU A 564 -13.90 54.92 3.36
N GLU A 565 -12.93 54.39 4.09
CA GLU A 565 -11.87 53.51 3.54
C GLU A 565 -12.45 52.23 2.97
N GLU A 566 -13.42 51.59 3.69
CA GLU A 566 -14.12 50.38 3.19
C GLU A 566 -14.88 50.66 1.88
N LYS A 567 -15.61 51.78 1.81
CA LYS A 567 -16.39 52.15 0.61
C LYS A 567 -15.47 52.52 -0.55
N THR A 568 -14.36 53.17 -0.29
CA THR A 568 -13.33 53.49 -1.31
C THR A 568 -12.70 52.23 -1.90
N MET A 569 -12.32 51.27 -1.06
CA MET A 569 -11.82 49.97 -1.52
C MET A 569 -12.87 49.25 -2.39
N ARG A 570 -14.13 49.26 -1.95
CA ARG A 570 -15.21 48.61 -2.71
C ARG A 570 -15.47 49.29 -4.07
N TRP A 571 -15.39 50.60 -4.13
CA TRP A 571 -15.51 51.36 -5.37
C TRP A 571 -14.37 51.03 -6.34
N MET A 572 -13.13 50.98 -5.87
CA MET A 572 -11.97 50.59 -6.68
C MET A 572 -12.11 49.17 -7.26
N GLU A 573 -12.56 48.21 -6.46
CA GLU A 573 -12.80 46.82 -6.93
C GLU A 573 -13.85 46.78 -8.06
N LEU A 574 -14.92 47.56 -7.96
CA LEU A 574 -15.98 47.61 -8.96
C LEU A 574 -15.57 48.36 -10.22
N GLU A 575 -14.73 49.39 -10.13
CA GLU A 575 -14.16 50.12 -11.26
C GLU A 575 -13.15 49.27 -12.03
N GLU A 576 -12.30 48.53 -11.32
CA GLU A 576 -11.35 47.57 -11.91
C GLU A 576 -12.08 46.43 -12.65
N LYS A 577 -13.20 45.96 -12.11
CA LYS A 577 -14.09 45.00 -12.80
C LYS A 577 -14.82 45.58 -14.00
N LYS A 578 -14.99 46.89 -14.10
CA LYS A 578 -15.64 47.57 -15.25
C LYS A 578 -14.66 47.78 -16.38
N GLU A 579 -13.38 48.01 -16.09
CA GLU A 579 -12.33 48.25 -17.09
C GLU A 579 -11.73 46.96 -17.67
N GLY A 580 -11.80 45.79 -16.99
CA GLY A 580 -11.30 44.48 -17.44
C GLY A 580 -12.37 43.70 -18.18
#